data_0588605a771ad69e75f5c3e6d536119a
#
_entry.id   0588605a771ad69e75f5c3e6d536119a
#
_cell.length_a   1.000
_cell.length_b   1.000
_cell.length_c   1.000
_cell.angle_alpha   90.00
_cell.angle_beta   90.00
_cell.angle_gamma   90.00
#
_symmetry.space_group_name_H-M   'P 1'
#
loop_
_entity.id
_entity.type
_entity.pdbx_description
1 polymer ?
#
loop_
_entity_poly.entity_id
_entity_poly.type
_entity_poly.pdbx_seq_one_letter_code
_entity_poly.pdbx_strand_id
1 'polypeptide(L)'
;MVCVSVSLIAYDKSKVQDVTLDQLFLSPEQFHGRKVVTEGFFFHAWEVNVLCESLEYSGYADGHLVPAGSVIWVEGEIPQDVYDGLNRQQMLGPVERFGYVRVIGKFEFGRQYGHNGGYDSQIIPIKIELLSALN
;
A
#
# COMPACT_ATOMS: atom_id res chain seq x y z
N MET A 1 -38.27 12.04 -2.85
CA MET A 1 -37.38 12.52 -1.78
C MET A 1 -36.48 11.41 -1.25
N VAL A 2 -37.07 10.35 -0.77
CA VAL A 2 -36.29 9.21 -0.25
C VAL A 2 -35.42 8.58 -1.32
N CYS A 3 -35.92 8.45 -2.54
CA CYS A 3 -35.17 7.86 -3.64
C CYS A 3 -33.91 8.65 -3.98
N VAL A 4 -33.97 9.98 -3.86
CA VAL A 4 -32.80 10.82 -4.13
C VAL A 4 -31.69 10.54 -3.13
N SER A 5 -32.06 10.42 -1.85
CA SER A 5 -31.08 10.11 -0.80
C SER A 5 -30.43 8.75 -1.01
N VAL A 6 -31.22 7.75 -1.38
CA VAL A 6 -30.71 6.41 -1.66
C VAL A 6 -29.74 6.44 -2.85
N SER A 7 -30.08 7.18 -3.89
CA SER A 7 -29.21 7.30 -5.06
C SER A 7 -27.88 7.94 -4.71
N LEU A 8 -27.89 8.97 -3.87
CA LEU A 8 -26.66 9.63 -3.43
C LEU A 8 -25.77 8.69 -2.61
N ILE A 9 -26.37 7.91 -1.72
CA ILE A 9 -25.61 6.94 -0.92
C ILE A 9 -24.96 5.89 -1.83
N ALA A 10 -25.72 5.36 -2.79
CA ALA A 10 -25.19 4.38 -3.73
C ALA A 10 -24.05 4.96 -4.57
N TYR A 11 -24.21 6.21 -4.97
CA TYR A 11 -23.17 6.91 -5.73
C TYR A 11 -21.89 7.08 -4.92
N ASP A 12 -22.04 7.45 -3.64
CA ASP A 12 -20.88 7.65 -2.77
C ASP A 12 -20.08 6.36 -2.55
N LYS A 13 -20.71 5.20 -2.56
CA LYS A 13 -20.03 3.92 -2.42
C LYS A 13 -19.05 3.66 -3.56
N SER A 14 -19.28 4.25 -4.73
CA SER A 14 -18.38 4.07 -5.87
C SER A 14 -17.24 5.07 -5.88
N LYS A 15 -17.31 6.11 -5.04
CA LYS A 15 -16.26 7.12 -4.97
C LYS A 15 -15.03 6.60 -4.27
N VAL A 16 -13.89 7.13 -4.70
CA VAL A 16 -12.63 6.88 -4.03
C VAL A 16 -12.58 7.68 -2.74
N GLN A 17 -12.26 7.02 -1.64
CA GLN A 17 -12.15 7.66 -0.33
C GLN A 17 -10.69 7.96 -0.03
N ASP A 18 -10.45 9.19 0.45
CA ASP A 18 -9.13 9.62 0.90
C ASP A 18 -8.95 9.17 2.34
N VAL A 19 -8.02 8.27 2.59
CA VAL A 19 -7.79 7.69 3.92
C VAL A 19 -6.30 7.64 4.21
N THR A 20 -5.96 7.71 5.49
CA THR A 20 -4.58 7.52 5.94
C THR A 20 -4.34 6.03 6.21
N LEU A 21 -3.06 5.64 6.21
CA LEU A 21 -2.72 4.28 6.63
C LEU A 21 -3.20 4.01 8.05
N ASP A 22 -3.07 4.98 8.96
CA ASP A 22 -3.56 4.82 10.33
C ASP A 22 -5.04 4.46 10.35
N GLN A 23 -5.86 5.13 9.54
CA GLN A 23 -7.28 4.83 9.47
C GLN A 23 -7.53 3.41 8.98
N LEU A 24 -6.78 2.95 7.98
CA LEU A 24 -6.89 1.59 7.47
C LEU A 24 -6.50 0.56 8.52
N PHE A 25 -5.49 0.84 9.33
CA PHE A 25 -5.05 -0.08 10.38
C PHE A 25 -5.97 -0.08 11.60
N LEU A 26 -6.54 1.08 11.95
CA LEU A 26 -7.41 1.18 13.14
C LEU A 26 -8.81 0.67 12.89
N SER A 27 -9.33 0.83 11.70
CA SER A 27 -10.72 0.49 11.38
C SER A 27 -10.82 -0.21 10.02
N PRO A 28 -10.10 -1.32 9.82
CA PRO A 28 -10.03 -1.94 8.50
C PRO A 28 -11.38 -2.43 7.99
N GLU A 29 -12.27 -2.86 8.88
CA GLU A 29 -13.59 -3.35 8.47
C GLU A 29 -14.40 -2.29 7.76
N GLN A 30 -14.22 -1.01 8.12
CA GLN A 30 -14.96 0.10 7.52
C GLN A 30 -14.60 0.30 6.05
N PHE A 31 -13.38 -0.10 5.67
CA PHE A 31 -12.88 0.16 4.33
C PHE A 31 -12.80 -1.10 3.46
N HIS A 32 -13.16 -2.24 4.02
CA HIS A 32 -13.13 -3.50 3.28
C HIS A 32 -13.99 -3.43 2.03
N GLY A 33 -13.40 -3.78 0.89
CA GLY A 33 -14.07 -3.77 -0.40
C GLY A 33 -14.23 -2.39 -1.03
N ARG A 34 -13.70 -1.35 -0.41
CA ARG A 34 -13.85 0.02 -0.88
C ARG A 34 -12.64 0.47 -1.67
N LYS A 35 -12.88 1.37 -2.60
CA LYS A 35 -11.82 2.03 -3.35
C LYS A 35 -11.28 3.21 -2.52
N VAL A 36 -9.99 3.20 -2.24
CA VAL A 36 -9.35 4.19 -1.38
C VAL A 36 -8.16 4.82 -2.09
N VAL A 37 -7.81 6.03 -1.62
CA VAL A 37 -6.53 6.68 -1.92
C VAL A 37 -5.78 6.78 -0.62
N THR A 38 -4.56 6.29 -0.58
CA THR A 38 -3.72 6.40 0.60
C THR A 38 -2.27 6.60 0.20
N GLU A 39 -1.46 7.10 1.14
CA GLU A 39 -0.05 7.36 0.93
C GLU A 39 0.77 6.62 1.97
N GLY A 40 1.94 6.15 1.55
CA GLY A 40 2.85 5.46 2.44
C GLY A 40 4.13 5.06 1.71
N PHE A 41 4.99 4.38 2.44
CA PHE A 41 6.20 3.84 1.85
C PHE A 41 5.92 2.50 1.19
N PHE A 42 6.15 2.44 -0.11
CA PHE A 42 6.12 1.19 -0.85
C PHE A 42 7.49 0.53 -0.73
N PHE A 43 7.51 -0.76 -0.40
CA PHE A 43 8.74 -1.53 -0.28
C PHE A 43 8.58 -2.83 -1.08
N HIS A 44 9.53 -3.06 -1.97
CA HIS A 44 9.53 -4.23 -2.84
C HIS A 44 10.84 -4.98 -2.70
N ALA A 45 10.75 -6.24 -2.33
CA ALA A 45 11.88 -7.13 -2.18
C ALA A 45 11.47 -8.54 -2.61
N TRP A 46 12.37 -9.50 -2.48
CA TRP A 46 12.03 -10.90 -2.72
C TRP A 46 10.86 -11.30 -1.82
N GLU A 47 9.76 -11.73 -2.43
CA GLU A 47 8.55 -12.17 -1.73
C GLU A 47 7.91 -11.11 -0.82
N VAL A 48 8.30 -9.85 -0.96
CA VAL A 48 7.76 -8.73 -0.19
C VAL A 48 7.29 -7.65 -1.15
N ASN A 49 6.03 -7.26 -1.02
CA ASN A 49 5.45 -6.20 -1.84
C ASN A 49 4.40 -5.50 -0.98
N VAL A 50 4.84 -4.48 -0.24
CA VAL A 50 4.03 -3.91 0.83
C VAL A 50 4.00 -2.39 0.81
N LEU A 51 2.95 -1.85 1.43
CA LEU A 51 2.82 -0.45 1.78
C LEU A 51 2.91 -0.36 3.30
N CYS A 52 3.76 0.50 3.83
CA CYS A 52 3.99 0.61 5.26
C CYS A 52 4.05 2.06 5.72
N GLU A 53 3.95 2.25 7.03
CA GLU A 53 3.94 3.58 7.62
C GLU A 53 5.29 4.25 7.58
N SER A 54 6.35 3.48 7.74
CA SER A 54 7.71 4.02 7.80
C SER A 54 8.73 2.96 7.41
N LEU A 55 9.95 3.43 7.19
CA LEU A 55 11.11 2.58 6.99
C LEU A 55 12.06 2.84 8.13
N GLU A 56 12.76 1.80 8.58
CA GLU A 56 13.74 1.94 9.65
C GLU A 56 15.03 1.22 9.29
N TYR A 57 16.09 1.59 9.97
CA TYR A 57 17.39 0.97 9.79
C TYR A 57 17.34 -0.49 10.20
N SER A 58 17.77 -1.37 9.30
CA SER A 58 17.70 -2.82 9.54
C SER A 58 18.71 -3.33 10.57
N GLY A 59 19.79 -2.61 10.77
CA GLY A 59 20.88 -3.05 11.61
C GLY A 59 21.91 -3.96 10.92
N TYR A 60 21.70 -4.27 9.64
CA TYR A 60 22.56 -5.22 8.95
C TYR A 60 23.67 -4.56 8.14
N ALA A 61 23.38 -3.42 7.54
CA ALA A 61 24.36 -2.70 6.71
C ALA A 61 24.02 -1.22 6.76
N ASP A 62 25.04 -0.37 6.56
CA ASP A 62 24.86 1.07 6.61
C ASP A 62 23.79 1.53 5.63
N GLY A 63 22.80 2.24 6.15
CA GLY A 63 21.73 2.81 5.35
C GLY A 63 20.72 1.82 4.82
N HIS A 64 20.82 0.53 5.17
CA HIS A 64 19.86 -0.46 4.71
C HIS A 64 18.54 -0.32 5.49
N LEU A 65 17.44 -0.15 4.76
CA LEU A 65 16.13 0.12 5.32
C LEU A 65 15.19 -1.06 5.14
N VAL A 66 14.28 -1.24 6.09
CA VAL A 66 13.23 -2.25 6.05
C VAL A 66 11.91 -1.64 6.49
N PRO A 67 10.77 -2.24 6.08
CA PRO A 67 9.47 -1.76 6.55
C PRO A 67 9.35 -1.80 8.06
N ALA A 68 8.72 -0.79 8.60
CA ALA A 68 8.45 -0.66 10.02
C ALA A 68 6.98 -0.33 10.26
N GLY A 69 6.46 -0.80 11.38
CA GLY A 69 5.06 -0.62 11.74
C GLY A 69 4.16 -1.60 11.00
N SER A 70 2.89 -1.24 10.88
CA SER A 70 1.91 -2.08 10.20
C SER A 70 2.10 -2.01 8.69
N VAL A 71 1.79 -3.11 8.03
CA VAL A 71 1.98 -3.24 6.59
C VAL A 71 0.70 -3.74 5.91
N ILE A 72 0.51 -3.33 4.65
CA ILE A 72 -0.55 -3.80 3.78
C ILE A 72 0.12 -4.46 2.59
N TRP A 73 -0.31 -5.68 2.25
CA TRP A 73 0.17 -6.32 1.04
C TRP A 73 -0.32 -5.55 -0.18
N VAL A 74 0.57 -5.30 -1.13
CA VAL A 74 0.20 -4.69 -2.42
C VAL A 74 0.09 -5.81 -3.43
N GLU A 75 -1.12 -6.07 -3.90
CA GLU A 75 -1.38 -7.19 -4.81
C GLU A 75 -1.21 -6.77 -6.26
N GLY A 76 -0.38 -7.50 -7.00
CA GLY A 76 -0.17 -7.26 -8.42
C GLY A 76 1.15 -6.55 -8.72
N GLU A 77 1.37 -6.34 -10.00
CA GLU A 77 2.59 -5.69 -10.48
C GLU A 77 2.43 -4.19 -10.47
N ILE A 78 3.53 -3.48 -10.19
CA ILE A 78 3.55 -2.03 -10.30
C ILE A 78 4.05 -1.63 -11.69
N PRO A 79 3.64 -0.46 -12.20
CA PRO A 79 4.13 0.02 -13.49
C PRO A 79 5.65 0.15 -13.51
N GLN A 80 6.26 -0.16 -14.64
CA GLN A 80 7.71 -0.15 -14.77
C GLN A 80 8.32 1.23 -14.50
N ASP A 81 7.64 2.29 -14.92
CA ASP A 81 8.13 3.65 -14.70
C ASP A 81 8.14 4.00 -13.20
N VAL A 82 7.16 3.54 -12.44
CA VAL A 82 7.16 3.72 -10.98
C VAL A 82 8.30 2.93 -10.36
N TYR A 83 8.45 1.67 -10.74
CA TYR A 83 9.51 0.82 -10.22
C TYR A 83 10.89 1.44 -10.47
N ASP A 84 11.12 1.93 -11.66
CA ASP A 84 12.41 2.51 -12.05
C ASP A 84 12.72 3.80 -11.28
N GLY A 85 11.70 4.51 -10.84
CA GLY A 85 11.86 5.74 -10.07
C GLY A 85 12.09 5.53 -8.58
N LEU A 86 11.89 4.31 -8.07
CA LEU A 86 12.09 4.00 -6.66
C LEU A 86 13.57 4.02 -6.30
N ASN A 87 13.85 4.24 -5.02
CA ASN A 87 15.20 4.07 -4.47
C ASN A 87 15.59 2.60 -4.56
N ARG A 88 16.88 2.37 -4.71
CA ARG A 88 17.44 1.04 -4.87
C ARG A 88 18.42 0.76 -3.74
N GLN A 89 18.30 -0.42 -3.15
CA GLN A 89 19.31 -0.93 -2.21
C GLN A 89 19.52 -2.42 -2.45
N GLN A 90 20.68 -2.92 -2.06
CA GLN A 90 21.00 -4.33 -2.21
C GLN A 90 22.04 -4.73 -1.17
N MET A 91 21.79 -5.88 -0.52
CA MET A 91 22.79 -6.49 0.35
C MET A 91 23.35 -7.74 -0.33
N LEU A 92 22.96 -8.90 0.15
CA LEU A 92 23.47 -10.17 -0.36
C LEU A 92 22.50 -10.89 -1.29
N GLY A 93 21.33 -10.37 -1.46
CA GLY A 93 20.28 -11.01 -2.27
C GLY A 93 19.82 -10.14 -3.43
N PRO A 94 18.60 -10.36 -3.91
CA PRO A 94 18.01 -9.55 -4.95
C PRO A 94 17.90 -8.09 -4.58
N VAL A 95 17.82 -7.24 -5.60
CA VAL A 95 17.65 -5.80 -5.42
C VAL A 95 16.32 -5.52 -4.71
N GLU A 96 16.35 -4.57 -3.79
CA GLU A 96 15.20 -4.06 -3.09
C GLU A 96 14.92 -2.63 -3.54
N ARG A 97 13.63 -2.27 -3.61
CA ARG A 97 13.21 -0.95 -4.06
C ARG A 97 12.23 -0.36 -3.06
N PHE A 98 12.28 0.94 -2.88
CA PHE A 98 11.38 1.61 -1.95
C PHE A 98 11.20 3.08 -2.32
N GLY A 99 10.10 3.67 -1.88
CA GLY A 99 9.83 5.08 -2.06
C GLY A 99 8.46 5.45 -1.52
N TYR A 100 8.21 6.74 -1.40
CA TYR A 100 6.92 7.22 -0.91
C TYR A 100 5.96 7.36 -2.07
N VAL A 101 4.80 6.74 -1.96
CA VAL A 101 3.84 6.63 -3.06
C VAL A 101 2.44 7.01 -2.61
N ARG A 102 1.62 7.39 -3.59
CA ARG A 102 0.16 7.45 -3.45
C ARG A 102 -0.43 6.29 -4.22
N VAL A 103 -1.29 5.51 -3.56
CA VAL A 103 -1.94 4.36 -4.16
C VAL A 103 -3.44 4.61 -4.20
N ILE A 104 -4.03 4.39 -5.37
CA ILE A 104 -5.48 4.33 -5.55
C ILE A 104 -5.80 2.88 -5.84
N GLY A 105 -6.66 2.27 -5.03
CA GLY A 105 -6.97 0.87 -5.22
C GLY A 105 -8.07 0.37 -4.31
N LYS A 106 -8.40 -0.90 -4.48
CA LYS A 106 -9.41 -1.56 -3.65
C LYS A 106 -8.73 -2.15 -2.41
N PHE A 107 -9.21 -1.75 -1.24
CA PHE A 107 -8.71 -2.27 0.03
C PHE A 107 -9.53 -3.49 0.44
N GLU A 108 -8.83 -4.52 0.92
CA GLU A 108 -9.48 -5.74 1.41
C GLU A 108 -8.86 -6.17 2.75
N PHE A 109 -9.73 -6.66 3.64
CA PHE A 109 -9.37 -7.05 4.99
C PHE A 109 -10.18 -8.27 5.42
N GLY A 110 -9.60 -9.09 6.28
CA GLY A 110 -10.34 -10.16 6.95
C GLY A 110 -10.10 -11.54 6.38
N ARG A 111 -9.14 -11.68 5.49
CA ARG A 111 -8.69 -12.96 4.98
C ARG A 111 -7.18 -13.02 5.09
N GLN A 112 -6.58 -14.03 4.48
CA GLN A 112 -5.14 -14.16 4.39
C GLN A 112 -4.71 -13.74 2.98
N TYR A 113 -3.78 -12.79 2.92
CA TYR A 113 -3.34 -12.20 1.67
C TYR A 113 -1.83 -12.31 1.53
N GLY A 114 -1.36 -12.10 0.30
CA GLY A 114 0.05 -11.97 0.01
C GLY A 114 0.82 -13.27 0.09
N HIS A 115 2.13 -13.14 0.17
CA HIS A 115 3.03 -14.27 0.19
C HIS A 115 2.74 -15.20 1.37
N ASN A 116 2.46 -16.46 1.10
CA ASN A 116 2.10 -17.49 2.08
C ASN A 116 0.89 -17.11 2.96
N GLY A 117 0.05 -16.17 2.51
CA GLY A 117 -1.10 -15.73 3.29
C GLY A 117 -0.73 -15.02 4.57
N GLY A 118 0.45 -14.42 4.64
CA GLY A 118 0.99 -13.85 5.87
C GLY A 118 0.47 -12.46 6.24
N TYR A 119 -0.42 -11.88 5.43
CA TYR A 119 -0.93 -10.53 5.63
C TYR A 119 -2.44 -10.59 5.83
N ASP A 120 -2.96 -9.76 6.72
CA ASP A 120 -4.41 -9.72 7.01
C ASP A 120 -5.14 -8.63 6.25
N SER A 121 -4.42 -7.85 5.44
CA SER A 121 -5.01 -6.86 4.54
C SER A 121 -4.19 -6.72 3.27
N GLN A 122 -4.86 -6.28 2.21
CA GLN A 122 -4.20 -5.98 0.95
C GLN A 122 -4.85 -4.78 0.27
N ILE A 123 -4.10 -4.17 -0.64
CA ILE A 123 -4.65 -3.20 -1.58
C ILE A 123 -4.36 -3.69 -2.98
N ILE A 124 -5.37 -3.64 -3.85
CA ILE A 124 -5.25 -3.99 -5.27
C ILE A 124 -5.17 -2.68 -6.04
N PRO A 125 -3.99 -2.27 -6.47
CA PRO A 125 -3.83 -0.95 -7.08
C PRO A 125 -4.56 -0.82 -8.42
N ILE A 126 -5.19 0.34 -8.59
CA ILE A 126 -5.65 0.83 -9.89
C ILE A 126 -4.58 1.77 -10.44
N LYS A 127 -3.97 2.56 -9.54
CA LYS A 127 -2.93 3.52 -9.91
C LYS A 127 -1.95 3.69 -8.74
N ILE A 128 -0.67 3.76 -9.06
CA ILE A 128 0.39 4.09 -8.11
C ILE A 128 1.17 5.27 -8.66
N GLU A 129 1.37 6.28 -7.83
CA GLU A 129 2.17 7.45 -8.18
C GLU A 129 3.35 7.57 -7.22
N LEU A 130 4.55 7.69 -7.76
CA LEU A 130 5.72 7.96 -6.95
C LEU A 130 5.71 9.43 -6.54
N LEU A 131 5.70 9.69 -5.23
CA LEU A 131 5.67 11.06 -4.70
C LEU A 131 7.07 11.58 -4.44
N SER A 132 7.93 10.74 -3.86
CA SER A 132 9.34 11.09 -3.70
C SER A 132 10.16 9.84 -3.49
N ALA A 133 11.38 9.86 -4.03
CA ALA A 133 12.41 8.90 -3.67
C ALA A 133 13.22 9.49 -2.52
N LEU A 134 13.61 8.64 -1.56
CA LEU A 134 14.52 9.05 -0.49
C LEU A 134 15.92 9.07 -1.06
N ASN A 135 16.63 10.13 -0.85
CA ASN A 135 18.02 10.24 -1.33
C ASN A 135 19.02 10.03 -0.22
#